data_7c0552b712929c306b1db79e3489b38b
#
_entry.id   7c0552b712929c306b1db79e3489b38b
#
_cell.length_a   1.000
_cell.length_b   1.000
_cell.length_c   1.000
_cell.angle_alpha   90.00
_cell.angle_beta   90.00
_cell.angle_gamma   90.00
#
_symmetry.space_group_name_H-M   'P 1'
#
loop_
_entity.id
_entity.type
_entity.pdbx_description
1 polymer ?
#
loop_
_entity_poly.entity_id
_entity_poly.type
_entity_poly.pdbx_seq_one_letter_code
_entity_poly.pdbx_strand_id
1 'polypeptide(L)'
;MSEVIWSRAKWLPLAEAHHQRVSAHADAFVDRRSRGAKHPVHDFLFTYYSFAPAKLKQWVPPHGVSLEITAADLESRSWWQTDRFIHERGLLRLNEHRFTSREREFATWAAMLCARILGRAGRFSCYGLHEWAMVYRQSAEQVRHQGYELRLSPAELASFVEAQPVC
;
A
#
# COMPACT_ATOMS: atom_id res chain seq x y z
N MET A 1 -0.47 -5.38 -30.84
CA MET A 1 0.67 -4.98 -29.99
C MET A 1 1.51 -6.22 -29.76
N SER A 2 2.84 -6.15 -29.95
CA SER A 2 3.73 -7.28 -29.65
C SER A 2 3.71 -7.55 -28.15
N GLU A 3 3.53 -8.81 -27.76
CA GLU A 3 3.56 -9.26 -26.38
C GLU A 3 4.98 -9.04 -25.81
N VAL A 4 5.07 -8.39 -24.69
CA VAL A 4 6.35 -8.16 -23.99
C VAL A 4 6.60 -9.35 -23.05
N ILE A 5 7.61 -10.14 -23.33
CA ILE A 5 7.97 -11.30 -22.49
C ILE A 5 9.18 -10.95 -21.63
N TRP A 6 9.06 -11.20 -20.32
CA TRP A 6 10.17 -11.10 -19.38
C TRP A 6 10.67 -12.48 -19.01
N SER A 7 11.97 -12.70 -19.24
CA SER A 7 12.63 -13.92 -18.79
C SER A 7 12.62 -14.05 -17.26
N ARG A 8 12.72 -15.26 -16.77
CA ARG A 8 12.80 -15.53 -15.33
C ARG A 8 13.93 -14.76 -14.64
N ALA A 9 15.08 -14.65 -15.30
CA ALA A 9 16.23 -13.89 -14.81
C ALA A 9 15.92 -12.40 -14.62
N LYS A 10 14.97 -11.84 -15.40
CA LYS A 10 14.57 -10.43 -15.30
C LYS A 10 13.54 -10.20 -14.20
N TRP A 11 12.48 -11.00 -14.13
CA TRP A 11 11.37 -10.71 -13.20
C TRP A 11 11.59 -11.24 -11.78
N LEU A 12 12.31 -12.35 -11.60
CA LEU A 12 12.49 -12.96 -10.28
C LEU A 12 13.16 -12.01 -9.27
N PRO A 13 14.27 -11.32 -9.61
CA PRO A 13 14.86 -10.34 -8.68
C PRO A 13 13.91 -9.20 -8.30
N LEU A 14 13.02 -8.78 -9.20
CA LEU A 14 12.03 -7.75 -8.91
C LEU A 14 10.98 -8.24 -7.91
N ALA A 15 10.52 -9.48 -8.07
CA ALA A 15 9.58 -10.12 -7.16
C ALA A 15 10.20 -10.32 -5.76
N GLU A 16 11.45 -10.75 -5.70
CA GLU A 16 12.20 -10.93 -4.46
C GLU A 16 12.45 -9.61 -3.74
N ALA A 17 12.89 -8.59 -4.47
CA ALA A 17 13.09 -7.25 -3.91
C ALA A 17 11.78 -6.64 -3.39
N HIS A 18 10.64 -6.85 -4.06
CA HIS A 18 9.33 -6.47 -3.57
C HIS A 18 8.99 -7.20 -2.26
N HIS A 19 9.14 -8.52 -2.25
CA HIS A 19 8.87 -9.34 -1.08
C HIS A 19 9.70 -8.89 0.13
N GLN A 20 10.99 -8.66 -0.04
CA GLN A 20 11.89 -8.20 1.05
C GLN A 20 11.45 -6.84 1.59
N ARG A 21 11.17 -5.86 0.72
CA ARG A 21 10.71 -4.52 1.16
C ARG A 21 9.41 -4.58 1.94
N VAL A 22 8.44 -5.36 1.48
CA VAL A 22 7.15 -5.47 2.16
C VAL A 22 7.26 -6.27 3.45
N SER A 23 8.05 -7.35 3.46
CA SER A 23 8.25 -8.19 4.65
C SER A 23 8.82 -7.40 5.83
N ALA A 24 9.72 -6.46 5.59
CA ALA A 24 10.27 -5.62 6.64
C ALA A 24 9.18 -4.90 7.48
N HIS A 25 8.07 -4.53 6.86
CA HIS A 25 6.93 -3.87 7.52
C HIS A 25 5.83 -4.85 7.93
N ALA A 26 5.47 -5.75 7.03
CA ALA A 26 4.36 -6.68 7.20
C ALA A 26 4.63 -7.71 8.31
N ASP A 27 5.84 -8.27 8.38
CA ASP A 27 6.20 -9.25 9.40
C ASP A 27 6.32 -8.62 10.78
N ALA A 28 6.88 -7.41 10.84
CA ALA A 28 6.95 -6.64 12.07
C ALA A 28 5.55 -6.30 12.62
N PHE A 29 4.58 -6.01 11.76
CA PHE A 29 3.18 -5.80 12.16
C PHE A 29 2.55 -7.10 12.69
N VAL A 30 2.70 -8.22 11.97
CA VAL A 30 2.15 -9.52 12.39
C VAL A 30 2.74 -9.95 13.74
N ASP A 31 4.05 -9.79 13.92
CA ASP A 31 4.75 -10.11 15.15
C ASP A 31 4.28 -9.22 16.33
N ARG A 32 4.15 -7.91 16.16
CA ARG A 32 3.57 -7.04 17.20
C ARG A 32 2.15 -7.46 17.55
N ARG A 33 1.31 -7.71 16.55
CA ARG A 33 -0.08 -8.12 16.75
C ARG A 33 -0.20 -9.45 17.51
N SER A 34 0.66 -10.42 17.22
CA SER A 34 0.66 -11.72 17.92
C SER A 34 0.99 -11.57 19.41
N ARG A 35 1.75 -10.55 19.79
CA ARG A 35 2.12 -10.22 21.17
C ARG A 35 1.19 -9.21 21.84
N GLY A 36 0.10 -8.80 21.18
CA GLY A 36 -0.81 -7.77 21.67
C GLY A 36 -0.23 -6.35 21.67
N ALA A 37 0.97 -6.16 21.08
CA ALA A 37 1.62 -4.87 20.98
C ALA A 37 1.08 -4.07 19.78
N LYS A 38 1.15 -2.73 19.87
CA LYS A 38 0.72 -1.79 18.83
C LYS A 38 1.79 -0.74 18.58
N HIS A 39 1.85 -0.23 17.36
CA HIS A 39 2.71 0.90 17.02
C HIS A 39 1.95 1.93 16.18
N PRO A 40 1.80 3.19 16.66
CA PRO A 40 0.92 4.18 16.04
C PRO A 40 1.27 4.50 14.59
N VAL A 41 2.56 4.49 14.26
CA VAL A 41 3.04 4.83 12.90
C VAL A 41 3.14 3.59 12.03
N HIS A 42 3.84 2.54 12.49
CA HIS A 42 4.13 1.37 11.65
C HIS A 42 2.91 0.48 11.41
N ASP A 43 1.90 0.51 12.28
CA ASP A 43 0.70 -0.29 12.11
C ASP A 43 -0.39 0.46 11.32
N PHE A 44 -0.22 1.76 11.05
CA PHE A 44 -1.23 2.61 10.43
C PHE A 44 -1.72 2.07 9.09
N LEU A 45 -0.80 1.64 8.23
CA LEU A 45 -1.12 1.07 6.92
C LEU A 45 -2.07 -0.14 7.01
N PHE A 46 -1.85 -0.99 8.01
CA PHE A 46 -2.59 -2.24 8.19
C PHE A 46 -3.87 -2.08 9.01
N THR A 47 -3.94 -1.08 9.88
CA THR A 47 -5.09 -0.84 10.75
C THR A 47 -6.08 0.15 10.16
N TYR A 48 -5.59 1.28 9.66
CA TYR A 48 -6.44 2.33 9.10
C TYR A 48 -6.93 1.97 7.69
N TYR A 49 -6.03 1.58 6.80
CA TYR A 49 -6.36 1.18 5.42
C TYR A 49 -6.75 -0.30 5.30
N SER A 50 -6.64 -1.07 6.37
CA SER A 50 -7.01 -2.49 6.44
C SER A 50 -6.32 -3.37 5.38
N PHE A 51 -5.10 -3.04 5.00
CA PHE A 51 -4.34 -3.88 4.06
C PHE A 51 -3.92 -5.20 4.71
N ALA A 52 -4.21 -6.31 4.03
CA ALA A 52 -3.78 -7.62 4.47
C ALA A 52 -2.28 -7.82 4.22
N PRO A 53 -1.45 -8.06 5.27
CA PRO A 53 0.00 -8.21 5.14
C PRO A 53 0.41 -9.26 4.09
N ALA A 54 -0.28 -10.41 4.09
CA ALA A 54 -0.02 -11.48 3.13
C ALA A 54 -0.28 -11.08 1.68
N LYS A 55 -1.31 -10.26 1.42
CA LYS A 55 -1.62 -9.75 0.07
C LYS A 55 -0.60 -8.72 -0.41
N LEU A 56 -0.11 -7.87 0.48
CA LEU A 56 0.92 -6.89 0.13
C LEU A 56 2.25 -7.53 -0.26
N LYS A 57 2.56 -8.73 0.23
CA LYS A 57 3.74 -9.49 -0.16
C LYS A 57 3.64 -10.12 -1.55
N GLN A 58 2.43 -10.21 -2.12
CA GLN A 58 2.20 -10.79 -3.42
C GLN A 58 2.66 -9.84 -4.52
N TRP A 59 3.73 -10.22 -5.21
CA TRP A 59 4.14 -9.49 -6.40
C TRP A 59 3.33 -9.98 -7.61
N VAL A 60 2.91 -9.06 -8.46
CA VAL A 60 2.16 -9.36 -9.69
C VAL A 60 2.90 -8.80 -10.90
N PRO A 61 2.82 -9.46 -12.08
CA PRO A 61 3.41 -8.93 -13.29
C PRO A 61 2.79 -7.58 -13.68
N PRO A 62 3.57 -6.68 -14.32
CA PRO A 62 3.01 -5.48 -14.90
C PRO A 62 1.97 -5.80 -15.98
N HIS A 63 1.01 -4.90 -16.17
CA HIS A 63 0.04 -5.01 -17.25
C HIS A 63 0.74 -5.07 -18.62
N GLY A 64 0.25 -5.94 -19.50
CA GLY A 64 0.82 -6.14 -20.85
C GLY A 64 2.15 -6.91 -20.89
N VAL A 65 2.56 -7.52 -19.78
CA VAL A 65 3.78 -8.33 -19.68
C VAL A 65 3.43 -9.77 -19.40
N SER A 66 4.06 -10.68 -20.15
CA SER A 66 4.07 -12.13 -19.90
C SER A 66 5.40 -12.52 -19.25
N LEU A 67 5.35 -13.37 -18.24
CA LEU A 67 6.53 -13.88 -17.53
C LEU A 67 6.84 -15.31 -17.96
N GLU A 68 8.08 -15.61 -18.28
CA GLU A 68 8.54 -17.00 -18.35
C GLU A 68 8.57 -17.63 -16.96
N ILE A 69 7.81 -18.69 -16.73
CA ILE A 69 7.68 -19.35 -15.44
C ILE A 69 7.94 -20.84 -15.52
N THR A 70 8.30 -21.41 -14.38
CA THR A 70 8.41 -22.86 -14.15
C THR A 70 7.26 -23.38 -13.31
N ALA A 71 7.09 -24.70 -13.22
CA ALA A 71 6.12 -25.30 -12.31
C ALA A 71 6.39 -24.91 -10.84
N ALA A 72 7.65 -24.88 -10.43
CA ALA A 72 8.05 -24.45 -9.08
C ALA A 72 7.67 -23.00 -8.77
N ASP A 73 7.69 -22.12 -9.77
CA ASP A 73 7.23 -20.72 -9.60
C ASP A 73 5.73 -20.64 -9.30
N LEU A 74 4.91 -21.50 -9.94
CA LEU A 74 3.48 -21.60 -9.66
C LEU A 74 3.19 -22.22 -8.30
N GLU A 75 3.90 -23.26 -7.91
CA GLU A 75 3.74 -23.93 -6.62
C GLU A 75 4.08 -22.99 -5.46
N SER A 76 5.14 -22.19 -5.60
CA SER A 76 5.54 -21.22 -4.57
C SER A 76 4.67 -19.96 -4.49
N ARG A 77 3.82 -19.72 -5.49
CA ARG A 77 2.98 -18.51 -5.62
C ARG A 77 1.52 -18.89 -5.92
N SER A 78 0.85 -19.48 -4.93
CA SER A 78 -0.54 -19.97 -5.06
C SER A 78 -1.52 -18.91 -5.60
N TRP A 79 -1.28 -17.62 -5.37
CA TRP A 79 -2.11 -16.54 -5.90
C TRP A 79 -2.07 -16.42 -7.43
N TRP A 80 -1.04 -16.96 -8.09
CA TRP A 80 -0.96 -17.03 -9.55
C TRP A 80 -1.86 -18.13 -10.15
N GLN A 81 -2.34 -19.05 -9.32
CA GLN A 81 -3.24 -20.14 -9.73
C GLN A 81 -4.72 -19.72 -9.72
N THR A 82 -5.01 -18.45 -9.47
CA THR A 82 -6.36 -17.91 -9.51
C THR A 82 -6.76 -17.54 -10.94
N ASP A 83 -8.05 -17.34 -11.18
CA ASP A 83 -8.62 -16.94 -12.47
C ASP A 83 -8.22 -15.51 -12.91
N ARG A 84 -7.53 -14.76 -12.05
CA ARG A 84 -6.95 -13.46 -12.37
C ARG A 84 -5.69 -13.54 -13.22
N PHE A 85 -5.15 -14.74 -13.40
CA PHE A 85 -3.98 -15.01 -14.21
C PHE A 85 -4.28 -16.07 -15.25
N ILE A 86 -3.59 -15.99 -16.37
CA ILE A 86 -3.55 -17.01 -17.42
C ILE A 86 -2.13 -17.56 -17.43
N HIS A 87 -2.02 -18.90 -17.35
CA HIS A 87 -0.74 -19.58 -17.51
C HIS A 87 -0.84 -20.61 -18.63
N GLU A 88 -0.11 -20.39 -19.68
CA GLU A 88 -0.10 -21.23 -20.87
C GLU A 88 1.30 -21.34 -21.42
N ARG A 89 1.72 -22.55 -21.82
CA ARG A 89 3.01 -22.80 -22.50
C ARG A 89 4.22 -22.23 -21.74
N GLY A 90 4.22 -22.28 -20.41
CA GLY A 90 5.31 -21.73 -19.60
C GLY A 90 5.31 -20.20 -19.44
N LEU A 91 4.25 -19.53 -19.87
CA LEU A 91 4.05 -18.09 -19.71
C LEU A 91 2.93 -17.81 -18.73
N LEU A 92 3.11 -16.78 -17.90
CA LEU A 92 2.11 -16.23 -16.98
C LEU A 92 1.84 -14.78 -17.33
N ARG A 93 0.57 -14.40 -17.39
CA ARG A 93 0.14 -13.01 -17.58
C ARG A 93 -1.14 -12.70 -16.82
N LEU A 94 -1.45 -11.45 -16.63
CA LEU A 94 -2.73 -11.02 -16.08
C LEU A 94 -3.88 -11.40 -17.02
N ASN A 95 -4.98 -11.87 -16.46
CA ASN A 95 -6.21 -12.14 -17.19
C ASN A 95 -7.07 -10.87 -17.27
N GLU A 96 -6.87 -10.10 -18.33
CA GLU A 96 -7.55 -8.81 -18.53
C GLU A 96 -9.08 -8.93 -18.60
N HIS A 97 -9.60 -10.09 -19.02
CA HIS A 97 -11.06 -10.34 -19.09
C HIS A 97 -11.73 -10.43 -17.71
N ARG A 98 -10.93 -10.63 -16.65
CA ARG A 98 -11.44 -10.69 -15.27
C ARG A 98 -11.52 -9.34 -14.57
N PHE A 99 -11.03 -8.27 -15.20
CA PHE A 99 -11.17 -6.93 -14.66
C PHE A 99 -12.47 -6.30 -15.15
N THR A 100 -13.27 -5.82 -14.21
CA THR A 100 -14.49 -5.06 -14.49
C THR A 100 -14.14 -3.70 -15.12
N SER A 101 -15.11 -3.07 -15.81
CA SER A 101 -14.93 -1.71 -16.33
C SER A 101 -14.57 -0.73 -15.21
N ARG A 102 -15.21 -0.85 -14.05
CA ARG A 102 -14.92 -0.01 -12.88
C ARG A 102 -13.48 -0.16 -12.36
N GLU A 103 -12.95 -1.39 -12.32
CA GLU A 103 -11.55 -1.61 -11.91
C GLU A 103 -10.57 -1.00 -12.92
N ARG A 104 -10.83 -1.11 -14.22
CA ARG A 104 -10.02 -0.49 -15.28
C ARG A 104 -10.07 1.05 -15.22
N GLU A 105 -11.24 1.62 -15.04
CA GLU A 105 -11.42 3.07 -14.88
C GLU A 105 -10.68 3.59 -13.65
N PHE A 106 -10.80 2.89 -12.52
CA PHE A 106 -10.07 3.24 -11.29
C PHE A 106 -8.56 3.15 -11.48
N ALA A 107 -8.06 2.08 -12.10
CA ALA A 107 -6.62 1.93 -12.37
C ALA A 107 -6.09 3.05 -13.29
N THR A 108 -6.84 3.40 -14.33
CA THR A 108 -6.51 4.50 -15.23
C THR A 108 -6.48 5.83 -14.49
N TRP A 109 -7.50 6.11 -13.69
CA TRP A 109 -7.57 7.33 -12.87
C TRP A 109 -6.40 7.40 -11.88
N ALA A 110 -6.09 6.30 -11.18
CA ALA A 110 -4.98 6.25 -10.23
C ALA A 110 -3.62 6.47 -10.91
N ALA A 111 -3.41 5.85 -12.08
CA ALA A 111 -2.18 6.06 -12.86
C ALA A 111 -2.03 7.52 -13.30
N MET A 112 -3.10 8.15 -13.79
CA MET A 112 -3.11 9.57 -14.15
C MET A 112 -2.86 10.48 -12.94
N LEU A 113 -3.45 10.17 -11.77
CA LEU A 113 -3.22 10.91 -10.54
C LEU A 113 -1.75 10.84 -10.13
N CYS A 114 -1.17 9.65 -10.10
CA CYS A 114 0.25 9.45 -9.78
C CYS A 114 1.17 10.21 -10.75
N ALA A 115 0.90 10.13 -12.06
CA ALA A 115 1.67 10.85 -13.06
C ALA A 115 1.60 12.38 -12.85
N ARG A 116 0.42 12.92 -12.54
CA ARG A 116 0.25 14.35 -12.23
C ARG A 116 0.98 14.76 -10.94
N ILE A 117 0.98 13.92 -9.91
CA ILE A 117 1.72 14.17 -8.65
C ILE A 117 3.22 14.21 -8.94
N LEU A 118 3.75 13.24 -9.68
CA LEU A 118 5.17 13.17 -10.04
C LEU A 118 5.64 14.36 -10.90
N GLY A 119 4.75 14.88 -11.75
CA GLY A 119 5.05 16.04 -12.61
C GLY A 119 4.90 17.40 -11.92
N ARG A 120 4.57 17.45 -10.61
CA ARG A 120 4.38 18.72 -9.87
C ARG A 120 5.59 19.01 -8.99
N ALA A 121 5.95 20.28 -8.91
CA ALA A 121 6.88 20.75 -7.88
C ALA A 121 6.26 20.54 -6.48
N GLY A 122 7.05 20.06 -5.54
CA GLY A 122 6.63 19.90 -4.15
C GLY A 122 6.27 21.25 -3.52
N ARG A 123 5.16 21.29 -2.77
CA ARG A 123 4.78 22.43 -1.95
C ARG A 123 5.00 22.05 -0.49
N PHE A 124 6.01 22.66 0.14
CA PHE A 124 6.43 22.32 1.50
C PHE A 124 5.94 23.31 2.56
N SER A 125 5.00 24.20 2.20
CA SER A 125 4.42 25.20 3.12
C SER A 125 3.29 24.64 4.01
N CYS A 126 2.84 23.42 3.77
CA CYS A 126 1.83 22.77 4.61
C CYS A 126 2.53 21.88 5.64
N TYR A 127 2.43 22.25 6.92
CA TYR A 127 3.04 21.49 8.03
C TYR A 127 2.18 20.32 8.53
N GLY A 128 1.16 19.89 7.79
CA GLY A 128 0.23 18.90 8.27
C GLY A 128 -0.67 19.37 9.43
N LEU A 129 -0.84 20.67 9.61
CA LEU A 129 -1.64 21.25 10.69
C LEU A 129 -3.09 20.76 10.67
N HIS A 130 -3.63 20.45 9.48
CA HIS A 130 -4.96 19.88 9.33
C HIS A 130 -5.12 18.54 10.08
N GLU A 131 -4.08 17.75 10.23
CA GLU A 131 -4.09 16.50 11.00
C GLU A 131 -4.26 16.78 12.50
N TRP A 132 -3.62 17.82 13.00
CA TRP A 132 -3.74 18.29 14.39
C TRP A 132 -5.10 18.96 14.66
N ALA A 133 -5.62 19.68 13.67
CA ALA A 133 -6.94 20.30 13.74
C ALA A 133 -8.06 19.26 13.88
N MET A 134 -7.88 18.03 13.39
CA MET A 134 -8.84 16.94 13.56
C MET A 134 -9.05 16.51 15.01
N VAL A 135 -8.11 16.80 15.90
CA VAL A 135 -8.19 16.51 17.35
C VAL A 135 -8.28 17.77 18.21
N TYR A 136 -8.42 18.94 17.57
CA TYR A 136 -8.53 20.24 18.24
C TYR A 136 -9.76 20.32 19.14
N ARG A 137 -9.53 20.65 20.41
CA ARG A 137 -10.55 20.77 21.47
C ARG A 137 -11.45 19.53 21.63
N GLN A 138 -10.95 18.34 21.26
CA GLN A 138 -11.66 17.08 21.53
C GLN A 138 -11.28 16.53 22.91
N SER A 139 -12.26 15.91 23.58
CA SER A 139 -11.98 15.09 24.76
C SER A 139 -11.34 13.75 24.36
N ALA A 140 -10.72 13.07 25.31
CA ALA A 140 -10.09 11.77 25.06
C ALA A 140 -11.06 10.73 24.44
N GLU A 141 -12.34 10.79 24.81
CA GLU A 141 -13.40 9.90 24.35
C GLU A 141 -13.83 10.21 22.91
N GLN A 142 -13.66 11.45 22.46
CA GLN A 142 -14.02 11.92 21.11
C GLN A 142 -12.92 11.63 20.09
N VAL A 143 -11.70 11.39 20.53
CA VAL A 143 -10.58 11.05 19.64
C VAL A 143 -10.84 9.68 19.00
N ARG A 144 -10.89 9.63 17.68
CA ARG A 144 -11.26 8.44 16.90
C ARG A 144 -10.37 7.22 17.16
N HIS A 145 -9.12 7.43 17.53
CA HIS A 145 -8.13 6.38 17.75
C HIS A 145 -7.64 6.36 19.21
N GLN A 146 -8.55 6.08 20.12
CA GLN A 146 -8.32 6.07 21.56
C GLN A 146 -7.20 5.10 22.06
N GLY A 147 -6.73 4.22 21.22
CA GLY A 147 -5.64 3.29 21.56
C GLY A 147 -4.23 3.90 21.52
N TYR A 148 -4.11 5.18 21.18
CA TYR A 148 -2.84 5.89 21.08
C TYR A 148 -2.92 7.22 21.82
N GLU A 149 -1.99 7.45 22.75
CA GLU A 149 -1.88 8.73 23.42
C GLU A 149 -1.34 9.80 22.46
N LEU A 150 -1.93 11.00 22.53
CA LEU A 150 -1.40 12.16 21.83
C LEU A 150 -0.11 12.62 22.54
N ARG A 151 0.85 13.14 21.78
CA ARG A 151 2.12 13.65 22.32
C ARG A 151 1.96 14.92 23.15
N LEU A 152 0.89 15.65 22.92
CA LEU A 152 0.51 16.86 23.64
C LEU A 152 -0.77 16.61 24.41
N SER A 153 -0.89 17.21 25.57
CA SER A 153 -2.16 17.26 26.30
C SER A 153 -3.20 18.04 25.48
N PRO A 154 -4.50 17.85 25.69
CA PRO A 154 -5.55 18.59 24.97
C PRO A 154 -5.39 20.11 25.05
N ALA A 155 -4.94 20.64 26.19
CA ALA A 155 -4.71 22.07 26.38
C ALA A 155 -3.49 22.58 25.58
N GLU A 156 -2.39 21.86 25.61
CA GLU A 156 -1.17 22.19 24.83
C GLU A 156 -1.44 22.11 23.34
N LEU A 157 -2.21 21.11 22.90
CA LEU A 157 -2.59 20.95 21.50
C LEU A 157 -3.49 22.12 21.05
N ALA A 158 -4.46 22.51 21.85
CA ALA A 158 -5.31 23.65 21.53
C ALA A 158 -4.49 24.93 21.39
N SER A 159 -3.62 25.22 22.37
CA SER A 159 -2.71 26.37 22.32
C SER A 159 -1.79 26.34 21.11
N PHE A 160 -1.26 25.17 20.77
CA PHE A 160 -0.39 24.99 19.59
C PHE A 160 -1.14 25.33 18.30
N VAL A 161 -2.34 24.79 18.10
CA VAL A 161 -3.16 25.05 16.91
C VAL A 161 -3.54 26.51 16.79
N GLU A 162 -3.93 27.16 17.91
CA GLU A 162 -4.32 28.58 17.96
C GLU A 162 -3.16 29.54 17.66
N ALA A 163 -1.93 29.15 18.00
CA ALA A 163 -0.73 29.94 17.74
C ALA A 163 -0.26 29.90 16.27
N GLN A 164 -0.83 28.97 15.44
CA GLN A 164 -0.41 28.86 14.05
C GLN A 164 -1.18 29.83 13.15
N PRO A 165 -0.53 30.40 12.14
CA PRO A 165 -1.23 31.18 11.12
C PRO A 165 -2.06 30.23 10.26
N VAL A 166 -3.33 30.10 10.59
CA VAL A 166 -4.30 29.31 9.80
C VAL A 166 -4.86 30.21 8.72
N CYS A 167 -4.65 29.84 7.46
CA CYS A 167 -5.28 30.49 6.32
C CYS A 167 -6.68 29.96 6.07
#